data_213c296e01ce9fa71801203c99b3255e
#
_entry.id   213c296e01ce9fa71801203c99b3255e
#
_cell.length_a   1.000
_cell.length_b   1.000
_cell.length_c   1.000
_cell.angle_alpha   90.00
_cell.angle_beta   90.00
_cell.angle_gamma   90.00
#
_symmetry.space_group_name_H-M   'P 1'
#
loop_
_entity.id
_entity.type
_entity.pdbx_description
1 polymer ?
#
loop_
_entity_poly.entity_id
_entity_poly.type
_entity_poly.pdbx_seq_one_letter_code
_entity_poly.pdbx_strand_id
1 'polypeptide(L)'
;MLPESNEIQSSASKRELLCQQWQLCLLAISFFTRIPVNMAVDVTAKMLNEASRYFALVGVLIGIISALAFYLSAMYLPTEIALLVAMASSVLLTGAFHEDGWADVWDGFGGGWSIENKLNIMKDSRLGTYGAAALFFILMIKYQTLLALIQQNMSNVNLINDGLSVLSILVLGHCLSRVLATSLIADMPYVSEDATSKVKPLAQALSNNSYLTLLATGTLILLITLSFSVIWKLVVILLLTRWCLKRWFMQQLGGYTGDCLGAAQQFSEVVIYISLLALTSASI
;
A
#
# COMPACT_ATOMS: atom_id res chain seq x y z
N MET A 1 -38.48 28.05 25.02
CA MET A 1 -38.73 26.81 24.24
C MET A 1 -38.18 27.01 22.85
N LEU A 2 -37.27 26.18 22.47
CA LEU A 2 -36.81 25.61 21.20
C LEU A 2 -35.27 25.53 21.09
N PRO A 3 -34.60 24.55 21.79
CA PRO A 3 -33.29 24.08 21.34
C PRO A 3 -33.35 22.72 20.60
N GLU A 4 -34.48 21.96 20.61
CA GLU A 4 -34.51 20.57 20.13
C GLU A 4 -34.39 20.40 18.60
N SER A 5 -34.84 21.35 17.79
CA SER A 5 -34.81 21.22 16.32
C SER A 5 -33.40 21.30 15.73
N ASN A 6 -32.50 22.10 16.33
CA ASN A 6 -31.12 22.25 15.87
C ASN A 6 -30.23 21.06 16.23
N GLU A 7 -30.49 20.40 17.37
CA GLU A 7 -29.75 19.18 17.77
C GLU A 7 -30.15 17.98 16.93
N ILE A 8 -31.43 17.83 16.58
CA ILE A 8 -31.93 16.73 15.72
C ILE A 8 -31.39 16.88 14.29
N GLN A 9 -31.38 18.08 13.72
CA GLN A 9 -30.79 18.33 12.40
C GLN A 9 -29.27 18.11 12.39
N SER A 10 -28.55 18.52 13.43
CA SER A 10 -27.12 18.30 13.59
C SER A 10 -26.79 16.80 13.73
N SER A 11 -27.61 16.03 14.45
CA SER A 11 -27.41 14.60 14.63
C SER A 11 -27.71 13.80 13.37
N ALA A 12 -28.73 14.16 12.58
CA ALA A 12 -29.04 13.56 11.29
C ALA A 12 -27.89 13.79 10.29
N SER A 13 -27.41 15.02 10.17
CA SER A 13 -26.26 15.38 9.31
C SER A 13 -24.98 14.62 9.69
N LYS A 14 -24.69 14.42 10.98
CA LYS A 14 -23.54 13.62 11.45
C LYS A 14 -23.69 12.14 11.11
N ARG A 15 -24.88 11.56 11.21
CA ARG A 15 -25.13 10.16 10.82
C ARG A 15 -24.95 9.93 9.33
N GLU A 16 -25.41 10.85 8.50
CA GLU A 16 -25.24 10.79 7.06
C GLU A 16 -23.76 10.86 6.67
N LEU A 17 -23.00 11.76 7.28
CA LEU A 17 -21.54 11.85 7.08
C LEU A 17 -20.82 10.56 7.49
N LEU A 18 -21.15 9.99 8.65
CA LEU A 18 -20.55 8.73 9.09
C LEU A 18 -20.88 7.57 8.15
N CYS A 19 -22.13 7.49 7.69
CA CYS A 19 -22.54 6.48 6.72
C CYS A 19 -21.77 6.62 5.40
N GLN A 20 -21.60 7.84 4.91
CA GLN A 20 -20.81 8.11 3.71
C GLN A 20 -19.33 7.70 3.89
N GLN A 21 -18.71 8.07 5.02
CA GLN A 21 -17.30 7.69 5.29
C GLN A 21 -17.14 6.17 5.39
N TRP A 22 -18.11 5.49 5.99
CA TRP A 22 -18.13 4.02 6.06
C TRP A 22 -18.21 3.39 4.66
N GLN A 23 -19.09 3.91 3.78
CA GLN A 23 -19.20 3.44 2.39
C GLN A 23 -17.88 3.64 1.62
N LEU A 24 -17.20 4.77 1.79
CA LEU A 24 -15.90 5.02 1.19
C LEU A 24 -14.82 4.06 1.71
N CYS A 25 -14.83 3.74 3.00
CA CYS A 25 -13.94 2.74 3.59
C CYS A 25 -14.21 1.35 3.01
N LEU A 26 -15.47 0.93 2.94
CA LEU A 26 -15.87 -0.34 2.33
C LEU A 26 -15.47 -0.40 0.84
N LEU A 27 -15.62 0.69 0.11
CA LEU A 27 -15.18 0.81 -1.28
C LEU A 27 -13.66 0.62 -1.40
N ALA A 28 -12.87 1.22 -0.52
CA ALA A 28 -11.43 1.03 -0.48
C ALA A 28 -11.04 -0.44 -0.20
N ILE A 29 -11.73 -1.09 0.73
CA ILE A 29 -11.54 -2.53 1.04
C ILE A 29 -11.86 -3.39 -0.18
N SER A 30 -13.02 -3.18 -0.81
CA SER A 30 -13.44 -3.96 -1.98
C SER A 30 -12.53 -3.77 -3.19
N PHE A 31 -11.87 -2.61 -3.28
CA PHE A 31 -10.96 -2.31 -4.37
C PHE A 31 -9.61 -3.04 -4.25
N PHE A 32 -9.04 -3.08 -3.03
CA PHE A 32 -7.72 -3.66 -2.79
C PHE A 32 -7.73 -5.07 -2.23
N THR A 33 -8.89 -5.63 -1.93
CA THR A 33 -8.97 -6.96 -1.36
C THR A 33 -10.05 -7.80 -2.05
N ARG A 34 -9.93 -9.11 -1.90
CA ARG A 34 -10.96 -10.07 -2.32
C ARG A 34 -12.03 -10.30 -1.25
N ILE A 35 -12.05 -9.49 -0.19
CA ILE A 35 -13.12 -9.54 0.81
C ILE A 35 -14.43 -9.13 0.14
N PRO A 36 -15.46 -9.99 0.17
CA PRO A 36 -16.75 -9.66 -0.44
C PRO A 36 -17.41 -8.53 0.34
N VAL A 37 -17.55 -7.36 -0.30
CA VAL A 37 -18.24 -6.20 0.27
C VAL A 37 -19.49 -5.93 -0.56
N ASN A 38 -20.65 -5.95 0.08
CA ASN A 38 -21.90 -5.59 -0.57
C ASN A 38 -22.06 -4.06 -0.53
N MET A 39 -21.94 -3.42 -1.69
CA MET A 39 -22.13 -1.97 -1.82
C MET A 39 -23.61 -1.71 -2.11
N ALA A 40 -24.27 -0.94 -1.24
CA ALA A 40 -25.69 -0.56 -1.38
C ALA A 40 -25.92 0.60 -2.36
N VAL A 41 -24.84 1.14 -2.96
CA VAL A 41 -24.91 2.33 -3.84
C VAL A 41 -24.08 2.12 -5.11
N ASP A 42 -24.47 2.80 -6.17
CA ASP A 42 -23.71 2.84 -7.41
C ASP A 42 -22.39 3.58 -7.20
N VAL A 43 -21.29 2.94 -7.56
CA VAL A 43 -19.95 3.51 -7.42
C VAL A 43 -19.68 4.56 -8.48
N THR A 44 -19.45 5.80 -8.07
CA THR A 44 -19.08 6.92 -8.95
C THR A 44 -17.57 7.17 -8.96
N ALA A 45 -17.06 7.84 -10.02
CA ALA A 45 -15.66 8.26 -10.07
C ALA A 45 -15.27 9.18 -8.89
N LYS A 46 -16.20 10.03 -8.44
CA LYS A 46 -16.00 10.88 -7.25
C LYS A 46 -15.79 10.03 -6.00
N MET A 47 -16.59 8.98 -5.78
CA MET A 47 -16.44 8.08 -4.63
C MET A 47 -15.11 7.34 -4.68
N LEU A 48 -14.65 6.89 -5.86
CA LEU A 48 -13.33 6.26 -6.02
C LEU A 48 -12.19 7.23 -5.64
N ASN A 49 -12.26 8.48 -6.10
CA ASN A 49 -11.30 9.50 -5.72
C ASN A 49 -11.31 9.77 -4.20
N GLU A 50 -12.49 9.84 -3.59
CA GLU A 50 -12.62 10.07 -2.16
C GLU A 50 -12.24 8.85 -1.31
N ALA A 51 -12.44 7.63 -1.80
CA ALA A 51 -12.07 6.39 -1.12
C ALA A 51 -10.55 6.25 -0.96
N SER A 52 -9.74 6.93 -1.79
CA SER A 52 -8.28 6.92 -1.73
C SER A 52 -7.71 7.34 -0.36
N ARG A 53 -8.46 8.13 0.42
CA ARG A 53 -8.09 8.51 1.79
C ARG A 53 -7.95 7.32 2.74
N TYR A 54 -8.61 6.20 2.43
CA TYR A 54 -8.61 4.98 3.25
C TYR A 54 -7.62 3.92 2.75
N PHE A 55 -6.86 4.17 1.68
CA PHE A 55 -5.92 3.19 1.13
C PHE A 55 -4.83 2.79 2.14
N ALA A 56 -4.34 3.74 2.93
CA ALA A 56 -3.42 3.45 4.03
C ALA A 56 -4.06 2.57 5.12
N LEU A 57 -5.33 2.81 5.45
CA LEU A 57 -6.09 2.01 6.42
C LEU A 57 -6.32 0.58 5.93
N VAL A 58 -6.57 0.39 4.62
CA VAL A 58 -6.59 -0.96 4.03
C VAL A 58 -5.23 -1.63 4.17
N GLY A 59 -4.12 -0.89 4.03
CA GLY A 59 -2.78 -1.39 4.32
C GLY A 59 -2.64 -1.89 5.76
N VAL A 60 -3.16 -1.15 6.74
CA VAL A 60 -3.20 -1.59 8.15
C VAL A 60 -3.97 -2.91 8.29
N LEU A 61 -5.14 -3.02 7.67
CA LEU A 61 -5.95 -4.24 7.69
C LEU A 61 -5.19 -5.44 7.10
N ILE A 62 -4.54 -5.27 5.94
CA ILE A 62 -3.74 -6.32 5.30
C ILE A 62 -2.58 -6.73 6.20
N GLY A 63 -1.86 -5.76 6.80
CA GLY A 63 -0.76 -6.02 7.72
C GLY A 63 -1.20 -6.81 8.95
N ILE A 64 -2.36 -6.49 9.52
CA ILE A 64 -2.94 -7.23 10.67
C ILE A 64 -3.28 -8.67 10.26
N ILE A 65 -3.95 -8.89 9.13
CA ILE A 65 -4.32 -10.23 8.65
C ILE A 65 -3.07 -11.06 8.37
N SER A 66 -2.05 -10.48 7.74
CA SER A 66 -0.78 -11.15 7.46
C SER A 66 -0.02 -11.50 8.74
N ALA A 67 -0.03 -10.60 9.74
CA ALA A 67 0.58 -10.88 11.04
C ALA A 67 -0.19 -11.99 11.80
N LEU A 68 -1.51 -11.99 11.72
CA LEU A 68 -2.31 -13.08 12.30
C LEU A 68 -1.99 -14.43 11.63
N ALA A 69 -1.87 -14.46 10.29
CA ALA A 69 -1.46 -15.65 9.55
C ALA A 69 -0.05 -16.11 9.97
N PHE A 70 0.88 -15.18 10.19
CA PHE A 70 2.21 -15.49 10.73
C PHE A 70 2.12 -16.14 12.11
N TYR A 71 1.45 -15.49 13.08
CA TYR A 71 1.40 -15.99 14.44
C TYR A 71 0.70 -17.34 14.55
N LEU A 72 -0.40 -17.54 13.83
CA LEU A 72 -1.11 -18.82 13.83
C LEU A 72 -0.26 -19.95 13.24
N SER A 73 0.46 -19.69 12.15
CA SER A 73 1.33 -20.70 11.53
C SER A 73 2.61 -20.95 12.34
N ALA A 74 3.17 -19.91 12.97
CA ALA A 74 4.36 -20.02 13.82
C ALA A 74 4.13 -20.86 15.10
N MET A 75 2.88 -21.13 15.48
CA MET A 75 2.56 -22.08 16.56
C MET A 75 2.93 -23.53 16.22
N TYR A 76 3.02 -23.86 14.93
CA TYR A 76 3.21 -25.24 14.46
C TYR A 76 4.37 -25.39 13.47
N LEU A 77 4.84 -24.30 12.88
CA LEU A 77 5.81 -24.28 11.79
C LEU A 77 7.02 -23.41 12.14
N PRO A 78 8.20 -23.70 11.57
CA PRO A 78 9.37 -22.84 11.67
C PRO A 78 9.07 -21.41 11.16
N THR A 79 9.78 -20.43 11.69
CA THR A 79 9.63 -19.00 11.37
C THR A 79 9.65 -18.73 9.87
N GLU A 80 10.53 -19.40 9.14
CA GLU A 80 10.72 -19.30 7.70
C GLU A 80 9.43 -19.64 6.93
N ILE A 81 8.79 -20.74 7.34
CA ILE A 81 7.55 -21.20 6.71
C ILE A 81 6.37 -20.31 7.15
N ALA A 82 6.32 -19.94 8.43
CA ALA A 82 5.28 -19.04 8.93
C ALA A 82 5.31 -17.68 8.21
N LEU A 83 6.50 -17.18 7.88
CA LEU A 83 6.66 -15.95 7.10
C LEU A 83 6.16 -16.12 5.66
N LEU A 84 6.44 -17.25 5.00
CA LEU A 84 5.88 -17.54 3.68
C LEU A 84 4.35 -17.59 3.69
N VAL A 85 3.75 -18.18 4.74
CA VAL A 85 2.28 -18.20 4.92
C VAL A 85 1.74 -16.77 5.07
N ALA A 86 2.41 -15.91 5.84
CA ALA A 86 2.02 -14.51 5.99
C ALA A 86 2.10 -13.75 4.66
N MET A 87 3.18 -13.92 3.90
CA MET A 87 3.32 -13.30 2.57
C MET A 87 2.27 -13.82 1.59
N ALA A 88 2.05 -15.14 1.55
CA ALA A 88 1.01 -15.73 0.71
C ALA A 88 -0.39 -15.23 1.08
N SER A 89 -0.68 -15.05 2.37
CA SER A 89 -1.97 -14.51 2.82
C SER A 89 -2.21 -13.08 2.32
N SER A 90 -1.20 -12.22 2.29
CA SER A 90 -1.32 -10.86 1.75
C SER A 90 -1.58 -10.87 0.24
N VAL A 91 -0.85 -11.71 -0.50
CA VAL A 91 -1.03 -11.86 -1.96
C VAL A 91 -2.43 -12.40 -2.30
N LEU A 92 -2.89 -13.44 -1.59
CA LEU A 92 -4.23 -14.00 -1.76
C LEU A 92 -5.32 -13.00 -1.41
N LEU A 93 -5.15 -12.26 -0.31
CA LEU A 93 -6.10 -11.25 0.15
C LEU A 93 -6.25 -10.11 -0.86
N THR A 94 -5.15 -9.66 -1.47
CA THR A 94 -5.16 -8.59 -2.47
C THR A 94 -5.41 -9.12 -3.89
N GLY A 95 -5.35 -10.43 -4.10
CA GLY A 95 -5.46 -11.04 -5.43
C GLY A 95 -4.27 -10.73 -6.32
N ALA A 96 -3.08 -10.59 -5.74
CA ALA A 96 -1.82 -10.26 -6.43
C ALA A 96 -1.84 -8.91 -7.18
N PHE A 97 -2.76 -8.01 -6.83
CA PHE A 97 -3.01 -6.75 -7.55
C PHE A 97 -1.76 -5.86 -7.69
N HIS A 98 -0.93 -5.80 -6.65
CA HIS A 98 0.27 -4.95 -6.65
C HIS A 98 1.47 -5.67 -7.29
N GLU A 99 1.54 -6.97 -7.11
CA GLU A 99 2.54 -7.86 -7.71
C GLU A 99 2.40 -7.88 -9.23
N ASP A 100 1.17 -7.92 -9.72
CA ASP A 100 0.81 -7.81 -11.14
C ASP A 100 1.31 -6.47 -11.72
N GLY A 101 0.94 -5.34 -11.08
CA GLY A 101 1.41 -4.04 -11.51
C GLY A 101 2.95 -3.89 -11.48
N TRP A 102 3.64 -4.56 -10.54
CA TRP A 102 5.10 -4.62 -10.53
C TRP A 102 5.64 -5.35 -11.76
N ALA A 103 5.08 -6.52 -12.10
CA ALA A 103 5.49 -7.30 -13.25
C ALA A 103 5.22 -6.55 -14.56
N ASP A 104 4.03 -5.97 -14.72
CA ASP A 104 3.62 -5.24 -15.92
C ASP A 104 4.50 -4.02 -16.19
N VAL A 105 4.86 -3.26 -15.13
CA VAL A 105 5.78 -2.11 -15.26
C VAL A 105 7.16 -2.58 -15.75
N TRP A 106 7.68 -3.68 -15.22
CA TRP A 106 8.98 -4.19 -15.66
C TRP A 106 8.95 -4.74 -17.08
N ASP A 107 7.89 -5.44 -17.47
CA ASP A 107 7.72 -5.91 -18.86
C ASP A 107 7.55 -4.73 -19.82
N GLY A 108 6.71 -3.74 -19.46
CA GLY A 108 6.49 -2.56 -20.29
C GLY A 108 7.74 -1.70 -20.44
N PHE A 109 8.45 -1.42 -19.35
CA PHE A 109 9.62 -0.52 -19.37
C PHE A 109 10.88 -1.23 -19.90
N GLY A 110 10.98 -2.56 -19.71
CA GLY A 110 12.09 -3.36 -20.24
C GLY A 110 11.93 -3.74 -21.71
N GLY A 111 10.69 -3.97 -22.17
CA GLY A 111 10.40 -4.43 -23.53
C GLY A 111 9.94 -3.35 -24.50
N GLY A 112 9.40 -2.22 -24.01
CA GLY A 112 8.84 -1.16 -24.83
C GLY A 112 9.81 -0.02 -25.15
N TRP A 113 9.88 0.40 -26.43
CA TRP A 113 10.73 1.50 -26.89
C TRP A 113 10.01 2.84 -26.96
N SER A 114 8.69 2.83 -27.20
CA SER A 114 7.84 4.02 -27.19
C SER A 114 6.84 3.95 -26.04
N ILE A 115 6.25 5.09 -25.66
CA ILE A 115 5.21 5.14 -24.62
C ILE A 115 4.05 4.23 -24.99
N GLU A 116 3.59 4.28 -26.24
CA GLU A 116 2.51 3.44 -26.76
C GLU A 116 2.84 1.93 -26.62
N ASN A 117 4.04 1.51 -27.04
CA ASN A 117 4.46 0.12 -26.91
C ASN A 117 4.52 -0.33 -25.45
N LYS A 118 5.02 0.53 -24.54
CA LYS A 118 5.06 0.23 -23.11
C LYS A 118 3.66 0.00 -22.56
N LEU A 119 2.72 0.90 -22.86
CA LEU A 119 1.33 0.79 -22.43
C LEU A 119 0.63 -0.45 -23.01
N ASN A 120 0.93 -0.80 -24.27
CA ASN A 120 0.38 -2.02 -24.89
C ASN A 120 0.93 -3.29 -24.25
N ILE A 121 2.23 -3.34 -23.91
CA ILE A 121 2.82 -4.47 -23.19
C ILE A 121 2.20 -4.58 -21.78
N MET A 122 2.05 -3.50 -21.05
CA MET A 122 1.44 -3.48 -19.71
C MET A 122 -0.03 -3.92 -19.69
N LYS A 123 -0.76 -3.79 -20.81
CA LYS A 123 -2.14 -4.29 -20.95
C LYS A 123 -2.22 -5.77 -21.32
N ASP A 124 -1.13 -6.36 -21.77
CA ASP A 124 -1.10 -7.78 -22.13
C ASP A 124 -1.05 -8.63 -20.86
N SER A 125 -2.02 -9.53 -20.69
CA SER A 125 -2.11 -10.40 -19.51
C SER A 125 -1.02 -11.48 -19.45
N ARG A 126 -0.12 -11.54 -20.42
CA ARG A 126 0.99 -12.51 -20.46
C ARG A 126 2.19 -11.97 -19.70
N LEU A 127 2.67 -12.75 -18.74
CA LEU A 127 3.90 -12.44 -18.02
C LEU A 127 5.12 -12.60 -18.93
N GLY A 128 5.88 -11.54 -19.10
CA GLY A 128 7.14 -11.54 -19.85
C GLY A 128 8.36 -11.88 -18.98
N THR A 129 9.52 -11.94 -19.60
CA THR A 129 10.76 -12.31 -18.90
C THR A 129 11.22 -11.26 -17.90
N TYR A 130 11.05 -9.97 -18.23
CA TYR A 130 11.41 -8.87 -17.31
C TYR A 130 10.52 -8.87 -16.08
N GLY A 131 9.20 -9.01 -16.25
CA GLY A 131 8.24 -9.08 -15.17
C GLY A 131 8.47 -10.30 -14.28
N ALA A 132 8.70 -11.47 -14.88
CA ALA A 132 8.98 -12.71 -14.16
C ALA A 132 10.25 -12.57 -13.29
N ALA A 133 11.34 -12.05 -13.85
CA ALA A 133 12.59 -11.83 -13.12
C ALA A 133 12.40 -10.80 -12.01
N ALA A 134 11.74 -9.67 -12.31
CA ALA A 134 11.48 -8.61 -11.34
C ALA A 134 10.61 -9.10 -10.18
N LEU A 135 9.58 -9.89 -10.47
CA LEU A 135 8.69 -10.48 -9.46
C LEU A 135 9.45 -11.46 -8.56
N PHE A 136 10.27 -12.33 -9.14
CA PHE A 136 11.11 -13.25 -8.36
C PHE A 136 12.02 -12.50 -7.39
N PHE A 137 12.76 -11.50 -7.88
CA PHE A 137 13.70 -10.78 -7.04
C PHE A 137 13.02 -9.92 -5.97
N ILE A 138 11.93 -9.22 -6.28
CA ILE A 138 11.25 -8.38 -5.28
C ILE A 138 10.68 -9.22 -4.13
N LEU A 139 10.06 -10.36 -4.44
CA LEU A 139 9.51 -11.28 -3.43
C LEU A 139 10.63 -11.94 -2.61
N MET A 140 11.75 -12.33 -3.25
CA MET A 140 12.89 -12.90 -2.56
C MET A 140 13.55 -11.89 -1.61
N ILE A 141 13.76 -10.65 -2.05
CA ILE A 141 14.32 -9.58 -1.22
C ILE A 141 13.36 -9.28 -0.05
N LYS A 142 12.06 -9.19 -0.32
CA LYS A 142 11.03 -9.01 0.71
C LYS A 142 11.09 -10.11 1.77
N TYR A 143 11.12 -11.37 1.34
CA TYR A 143 11.21 -12.51 2.23
C TYR A 143 12.48 -12.48 3.10
N GLN A 144 13.65 -12.32 2.48
CA GLN A 144 14.94 -12.33 3.19
C GLN A 144 15.05 -11.15 4.18
N THR A 145 14.56 -9.98 3.79
CA THR A 145 14.61 -8.80 4.66
C THR A 145 13.66 -8.94 5.86
N LEU A 146 12.45 -9.46 5.64
CA LEU A 146 11.50 -9.74 6.72
C LEU A 146 12.02 -10.82 7.66
N LEU A 147 12.61 -11.90 7.12
CA LEU A 147 13.20 -12.96 7.94
C LEU A 147 14.32 -12.42 8.82
N ALA A 148 15.23 -11.62 8.26
CA ALA A 148 16.31 -10.99 9.01
C ALA A 148 15.78 -10.05 10.11
N LEU A 149 14.75 -9.24 9.82
CA LEU A 149 14.08 -8.38 10.80
C LEU A 149 13.48 -9.19 11.96
N ILE A 150 12.79 -10.28 11.66
CA ILE A 150 12.17 -11.14 12.68
C ILE A 150 13.24 -11.81 13.54
N GLN A 151 14.28 -12.36 12.94
CA GLN A 151 15.37 -13.02 13.64
C GLN A 151 16.17 -12.05 14.53
N GLN A 152 16.42 -10.83 14.05
CA GLN A 152 17.07 -9.78 14.85
C GLN A 152 16.25 -9.43 16.10
N ASN A 153 14.93 -9.30 15.96
CA ASN A 153 14.04 -8.99 17.08
C ASN A 153 13.93 -10.16 18.09
N MET A 154 14.00 -11.41 17.63
CA MET A 154 13.97 -12.58 18.50
C MET A 154 15.29 -12.76 19.29
N SER A 155 16.42 -12.35 18.73
CA SER A 155 17.74 -12.45 19.37
C SER A 155 17.94 -11.43 20.48
N ASN A 156 17.25 -10.29 20.43
CA ASN A 156 17.39 -9.19 21.38
C ASN A 156 16.40 -9.30 22.56
N VAL A 157 16.31 -10.48 23.20
CA VAL A 157 15.41 -10.76 24.34
C VAL A 157 15.59 -9.80 25.54
N ASN A 158 16.72 -9.07 25.61
CA ASN A 158 16.99 -8.09 26.66
C ASN A 158 16.41 -6.68 26.38
N LEU A 159 15.85 -6.43 25.19
CA LEU A 159 15.25 -5.16 24.82
C LEU A 159 13.71 -5.25 24.83
N ILE A 160 13.14 -5.53 26.00
CA ILE A 160 11.68 -5.63 26.21
C ILE A 160 10.95 -4.32 25.82
N ASN A 161 11.67 -3.23 25.58
CA ASN A 161 11.07 -1.90 25.33
C ASN A 161 11.22 -1.35 23.90
N ASP A 162 12.06 -1.93 23.01
CA ASP A 162 12.31 -1.34 21.67
C ASP A 162 12.21 -2.33 20.48
N GLY A 163 11.84 -3.58 20.71
CA GLY A 163 11.70 -4.59 19.65
C GLY A 163 10.44 -4.38 18.81
N LEU A 164 10.60 -4.23 17.49
CA LEU A 164 9.47 -4.20 16.56
C LEU A 164 8.81 -5.58 16.49
N SER A 165 7.54 -5.68 16.90
CA SER A 165 6.78 -6.92 16.71
C SER A 165 6.56 -7.21 15.22
N VAL A 166 6.35 -8.49 14.88
CA VAL A 166 5.98 -8.88 13.49
C VAL A 166 4.73 -8.12 13.01
N LEU A 167 3.78 -7.91 13.93
CA LEU A 167 2.60 -7.09 13.66
C LEU A 167 2.99 -5.67 13.24
N SER A 168 3.86 -5.00 14.01
CA SER A 168 4.30 -3.62 13.71
C SER A 168 5.04 -3.55 12.38
N ILE A 169 5.93 -4.52 12.09
CA ILE A 169 6.70 -4.57 10.83
C ILE A 169 5.75 -4.69 9.64
N LEU A 170 4.81 -5.64 9.66
CA LEU A 170 3.89 -5.87 8.55
C LEU A 170 2.89 -4.72 8.38
N VAL A 171 2.38 -4.17 9.48
CA VAL A 171 1.49 -2.99 9.42
C VAL A 171 2.22 -1.78 8.85
N LEU A 172 3.46 -1.50 9.28
CA LEU A 172 4.27 -0.41 8.71
C LEU A 172 4.47 -0.58 7.21
N GLY A 173 4.92 -1.75 6.77
CA GLY A 173 5.17 -2.02 5.35
C GLY A 173 3.93 -1.81 4.49
N HIS A 174 2.83 -2.45 4.84
CA HIS A 174 1.59 -2.37 4.07
C HIS A 174 0.90 -1.01 4.14
N CYS A 175 0.97 -0.30 5.28
CA CYS A 175 0.38 1.03 5.44
C CYS A 175 1.17 2.10 4.68
N LEU A 176 2.48 2.24 4.98
CA LEU A 176 3.31 3.32 4.45
C LEU A 176 3.57 3.19 2.96
N SER A 177 3.67 1.97 2.43
CA SER A 177 3.78 1.75 0.98
C SER A 177 2.57 2.26 0.22
N ARG A 178 1.36 2.11 0.79
CA ARG A 178 0.13 2.68 0.21
C ARG A 178 0.04 4.18 0.37
N VAL A 179 0.53 4.75 1.48
CA VAL A 179 0.67 6.20 1.62
C VAL A 179 1.56 6.74 0.49
N LEU A 180 2.74 6.15 0.28
CA LEU A 180 3.68 6.61 -0.73
C LEU A 180 3.08 6.46 -2.14
N ALA A 181 2.58 5.28 -2.51
CA ALA A 181 2.02 5.03 -3.84
C ALA A 181 0.83 5.96 -4.14
N THR A 182 -0.13 6.08 -3.21
CA THR A 182 -1.29 6.95 -3.38
C THR A 182 -0.91 8.43 -3.46
N SER A 183 0.13 8.85 -2.75
CA SER A 183 0.61 10.23 -2.78
C SER A 183 1.09 10.68 -4.17
N LEU A 184 1.50 9.77 -5.04
CA LEU A 184 1.93 10.07 -6.42
C LEU A 184 0.78 10.63 -7.27
N ILE A 185 -0.47 10.25 -6.97
CA ILE A 185 -1.68 10.75 -7.65
C ILE A 185 -1.79 12.29 -7.56
N ALA A 186 -1.26 12.88 -6.47
CA ALA A 186 -1.45 14.32 -6.20
C ALA A 186 -0.73 15.23 -7.21
N ASP A 187 0.38 14.76 -7.80
CA ASP A 187 1.28 15.60 -8.58
C ASP A 187 1.81 14.96 -9.87
N MET A 188 1.11 13.92 -10.35
CA MET A 188 1.41 13.27 -11.63
C MET A 188 0.14 13.15 -12.48
N PRO A 189 0.22 13.34 -13.81
CA PRO A 189 -0.92 13.09 -14.70
C PRO A 189 -1.17 11.58 -14.84
N TYR A 190 -2.45 11.20 -14.89
CA TYR A 190 -2.85 9.84 -15.22
C TYR A 190 -2.70 9.62 -16.74
N VAL A 191 -2.03 8.54 -17.12
CA VAL A 191 -1.83 8.15 -18.53
C VAL A 191 -2.69 6.94 -18.83
N SER A 192 -3.65 7.12 -19.74
CA SER A 192 -4.46 6.03 -20.28
C SER A 192 -4.71 6.29 -21.75
N GLU A 193 -4.56 5.29 -22.60
CA GLU A 193 -4.90 5.39 -24.02
C GLU A 193 -6.40 5.29 -24.28
N ASP A 194 -7.19 4.71 -23.35
CA ASP A 194 -8.59 4.42 -23.57
C ASP A 194 -9.51 5.30 -22.73
N ALA A 195 -10.02 6.38 -23.32
CA ALA A 195 -11.22 7.07 -22.83
C ALA A 195 -12.46 6.13 -22.80
N THR A 196 -12.37 4.96 -23.44
CA THR A 196 -13.44 3.96 -23.59
C THR A 196 -13.28 2.73 -22.70
N SER A 197 -12.22 2.64 -21.91
CA SER A 197 -12.02 1.51 -21.00
C SER A 197 -13.18 1.37 -20.02
N LYS A 198 -13.90 0.25 -20.08
CA LYS A 198 -14.96 -0.12 -19.13
C LYS A 198 -14.45 -0.40 -17.74
N VAL A 199 -13.12 -0.53 -17.55
CA VAL A 199 -12.49 -0.63 -16.24
C VAL A 199 -12.52 0.77 -15.63
N LYS A 200 -13.35 0.96 -14.61
CA LYS A 200 -13.41 2.22 -13.86
C LYS A 200 -12.01 2.56 -13.37
N PRO A 201 -11.48 3.73 -13.76
CA PRO A 201 -10.10 4.06 -13.40
C PRO A 201 -9.96 4.14 -11.89
N LEU A 202 -8.80 3.71 -11.40
CA LEU A 202 -8.30 4.02 -10.07
C LEU A 202 -8.50 5.52 -9.80
N ALA A 203 -8.50 5.94 -8.54
CA ALA A 203 -8.56 7.36 -8.20
C ALA A 203 -7.60 8.18 -9.07
N GLN A 204 -8.15 9.09 -9.90
CA GLN A 204 -7.37 9.93 -10.82
C GLN A 204 -7.07 11.30 -10.23
N ALA A 205 -7.69 11.63 -9.10
CA ALA A 205 -7.51 12.88 -8.40
C ALA A 205 -7.53 12.65 -6.89
N LEU A 206 -6.64 13.32 -6.19
CA LEU A 206 -6.53 13.28 -4.74
C LEU A 206 -6.89 14.65 -4.18
N SER A 207 -8.03 14.75 -3.48
CA SER A 207 -8.41 15.99 -2.81
C SER A 207 -7.49 16.28 -1.63
N ASN A 208 -7.33 17.55 -1.25
CA ASN A 208 -6.52 17.93 -0.09
C ASN A 208 -6.96 17.20 1.19
N ASN A 209 -8.26 17.04 1.41
CA ASN A 209 -8.79 16.33 2.57
C ASN A 209 -8.43 14.83 2.52
N SER A 210 -8.50 14.19 1.33
CA SER A 210 -8.10 12.80 1.17
C SER A 210 -6.60 12.62 1.38
N TYR A 211 -5.80 13.55 0.87
CA TYR A 211 -4.35 13.56 1.08
C TYR A 211 -3.97 13.71 2.54
N LEU A 212 -4.60 14.65 3.27
CA LEU A 212 -4.36 14.86 4.70
C LEU A 212 -4.77 13.63 5.53
N THR A 213 -5.92 13.01 5.24
CA THR A 213 -6.36 11.79 5.93
C THR A 213 -5.40 10.63 5.69
N LEU A 214 -4.94 10.45 4.45
CA LEU A 214 -3.94 9.46 4.10
C LEU A 214 -2.64 9.64 4.89
N LEU A 215 -2.10 10.88 4.91
CA LEU A 215 -0.89 11.22 5.65
C LEU A 215 -1.08 11.07 7.17
N ALA A 216 -2.23 11.49 7.71
CA ALA A 216 -2.54 11.34 9.12
C ALA A 216 -2.54 9.88 9.56
N THR A 217 -3.11 8.97 8.74
CA THR A 217 -3.08 7.53 9.01
C THR A 217 -1.64 7.00 9.05
N GLY A 218 -0.81 7.34 8.05
CA GLY A 218 0.59 6.94 8.02
C GLY A 218 1.40 7.49 9.19
N THR A 219 1.21 8.78 9.51
CA THR A 219 1.88 9.43 10.64
C THR A 219 1.49 8.80 11.98
N LEU A 220 0.20 8.50 12.17
CA LEU A 220 -0.27 7.82 13.38
C LEU A 220 0.41 6.46 13.55
N ILE A 221 0.48 5.64 12.49
CA ILE A 221 1.15 4.34 12.53
C ILE A 221 2.64 4.50 12.84
N LEU A 222 3.34 5.48 12.25
CA LEU A 222 4.74 5.76 12.57
C LEU A 222 4.92 6.10 14.07
N LEU A 223 4.08 6.98 14.61
CA LEU A 223 4.21 7.46 15.99
C LEU A 223 3.93 6.38 17.04
N ILE A 224 3.04 5.43 16.76
CA ILE A 224 2.72 4.34 17.71
C ILE A 224 3.66 3.15 17.59
N THR A 225 4.47 3.05 16.52
CA THR A 225 5.30 1.87 16.26
C THR A 225 6.80 2.13 16.37
N LEU A 226 7.25 3.36 16.15
CA LEU A 226 8.67 3.68 16.02
C LEU A 226 9.08 4.84 16.94
N SER A 227 10.35 4.82 17.36
CA SER A 227 10.97 5.95 18.04
C SER A 227 11.22 7.13 17.08
N PHE A 228 11.25 8.34 17.60
CA PHE A 228 11.44 9.55 16.78
C PHE A 228 12.76 9.52 15.98
N SER A 229 13.82 8.91 16.55
CA SER A 229 15.13 8.77 15.89
C SER A 229 15.06 7.90 14.61
N VAL A 230 14.15 6.93 14.55
CA VAL A 230 13.93 6.08 13.37
C VAL A 230 12.95 6.76 12.40
N ILE A 231 11.89 7.39 12.92
CA ILE A 231 10.84 8.04 12.11
C ILE A 231 11.43 9.03 11.12
N TRP A 232 12.22 10.01 11.58
CA TRP A 232 12.73 11.05 10.69
C TRP A 232 13.64 10.50 9.58
N LYS A 233 14.47 9.48 9.90
CA LYS A 233 15.33 8.81 8.91
C LYS A 233 14.48 8.07 7.87
N LEU A 234 13.49 7.30 8.32
CA LEU A 234 12.59 6.58 7.45
C LEU A 234 11.78 7.53 6.56
N VAL A 235 11.28 8.65 7.10
CA VAL A 235 10.56 9.66 6.32
C VAL A 235 11.44 10.25 5.23
N VAL A 236 12.70 10.57 5.51
CA VAL A 236 13.65 11.05 4.49
C VAL A 236 13.85 10.01 3.39
N ILE A 237 14.05 8.74 3.74
CA ILE A 237 14.19 7.64 2.77
C ILE A 237 12.92 7.52 1.90
N LEU A 238 11.72 7.58 2.50
CA LEU A 238 10.46 7.50 1.77
C LEU A 238 10.24 8.70 0.84
N LEU A 239 10.62 9.90 1.23
CA LEU A 239 10.57 11.07 0.36
C LEU A 239 11.52 10.95 -0.83
N LEU A 240 12.73 10.43 -0.62
CA LEU A 240 13.67 10.14 -1.70
C LEU A 240 13.14 9.04 -2.63
N THR A 241 12.60 7.96 -2.06
CA THR A 241 11.97 6.87 -2.83
C THR A 241 10.83 7.39 -3.69
N ARG A 242 9.94 8.21 -3.12
CA ARG A 242 8.85 8.86 -3.85
C ARG A 242 9.36 9.73 -4.99
N TRP A 243 10.39 10.53 -4.74
CA TRP A 243 11.00 11.39 -5.77
C TRP A 243 11.60 10.55 -6.91
N CYS A 244 12.33 9.48 -6.60
CA CYS A 244 12.89 8.56 -7.59
C CYS A 244 11.80 7.91 -8.44
N LEU A 245 10.74 7.37 -7.82
CA LEU A 245 9.62 6.73 -8.52
C LEU A 245 8.87 7.72 -9.41
N LYS A 246 8.55 8.91 -8.89
CA LYS A 246 7.95 9.98 -9.68
C LYS A 246 8.79 10.31 -10.91
N ARG A 247 10.10 10.53 -10.72
CA ARG A 247 11.02 10.83 -11.82
C ARG A 247 11.08 9.69 -12.83
N TRP A 248 11.12 8.45 -12.37
CA TRP A 248 11.17 7.27 -13.22
C TRP A 248 9.90 7.14 -14.08
N PHE A 249 8.72 7.20 -13.48
CA PHE A 249 7.46 7.11 -14.22
C PHE A 249 7.26 8.28 -15.19
N MET A 250 7.61 9.50 -14.78
CA MET A 250 7.55 10.67 -15.67
C MET A 250 8.49 10.52 -16.88
N GLN A 251 9.68 9.93 -16.71
CA GLN A 251 10.60 9.68 -17.82
C GLN A 251 10.13 8.56 -18.74
N GLN A 252 9.46 7.54 -18.19
CA GLN A 252 9.04 6.36 -18.96
C GLN A 252 7.71 6.54 -19.69
N LEU A 253 6.75 7.23 -19.07
CA LEU A 253 5.38 7.35 -19.57
C LEU A 253 4.87 8.80 -19.66
N GLY A 254 5.59 9.77 -19.07
CA GLY A 254 5.07 11.13 -18.89
C GLY A 254 4.01 11.27 -17.78
N GLY A 255 3.78 10.22 -16.99
CA GLY A 255 2.78 10.17 -15.92
C GLY A 255 2.72 8.80 -15.25
N TYR A 256 1.55 8.39 -14.76
CA TYR A 256 1.36 7.11 -14.10
C TYR A 256 0.14 6.35 -14.63
N THR A 257 0.17 5.02 -14.49
CA THR A 257 -0.96 4.09 -14.65
C THR A 257 -1.32 3.45 -13.30
N GLY A 258 -2.36 2.63 -13.27
CA GLY A 258 -2.67 1.80 -12.08
C GLY A 258 -1.51 0.90 -11.70
N ASP A 259 -0.86 0.28 -12.69
CA ASP A 259 0.27 -0.64 -12.51
C ASP A 259 1.49 0.08 -11.94
N CYS A 260 1.73 1.34 -12.34
CA CYS A 260 2.76 2.18 -11.72
C CYS A 260 2.52 2.39 -10.22
N LEU A 261 1.26 2.53 -9.78
CA LEU A 261 0.94 2.64 -8.35
C LEU A 261 1.12 1.30 -7.64
N GLY A 262 0.76 0.18 -8.29
CA GLY A 262 1.05 -1.17 -7.78
C GLY A 262 2.56 -1.40 -7.63
N ALA A 263 3.34 -1.06 -8.66
CA ALA A 263 4.79 -1.13 -8.64
C ALA A 263 5.41 -0.22 -7.56
N ALA A 264 4.90 1.00 -7.40
CA ALA A 264 5.34 1.90 -6.35
C ALA A 264 5.07 1.35 -4.95
N GLN A 265 3.93 0.69 -4.77
CA GLN A 265 3.58 0.02 -3.52
C GLN A 265 4.56 -1.12 -3.21
N GLN A 266 4.81 -2.05 -4.15
CA GLN A 266 5.73 -3.18 -3.94
C GLN A 266 7.16 -2.71 -3.66
N PHE A 267 7.67 -1.78 -4.46
CA PHE A 267 9.02 -1.26 -4.28
C PHE A 267 9.18 -0.54 -2.94
N SER A 268 8.25 0.37 -2.60
CA SER A 268 8.33 1.10 -1.34
C SER A 268 8.15 0.21 -0.11
N GLU A 269 7.35 -0.85 -0.19
CA GLU A 269 7.20 -1.82 0.88
C GLU A 269 8.54 -2.52 1.18
N VAL A 270 9.27 -2.94 0.17
CA VAL A 270 10.60 -3.55 0.33
C VAL A 270 11.60 -2.52 0.86
N VAL A 271 11.59 -1.28 0.36
CA VAL A 271 12.44 -0.19 0.87
C VAL A 271 12.17 0.07 2.36
N ILE A 272 10.91 0.04 2.80
CA ILE A 272 10.56 0.19 4.21
C ILE A 272 11.21 -0.93 5.04
N TYR A 273 11.08 -2.19 4.63
CA TYR A 273 11.66 -3.31 5.37
C TYR A 273 13.19 -3.25 5.42
N ILE A 274 13.87 -2.95 4.31
CA ILE A 274 15.33 -2.76 4.27
C ILE A 274 15.75 -1.61 5.19
N SER A 275 15.01 -0.50 5.17
CA SER A 275 15.30 0.66 6.01
C SER A 275 15.14 0.33 7.49
N LEU A 276 14.07 -0.37 7.87
CA LEU A 276 13.87 -0.82 9.24
C LEU A 276 15.02 -1.73 9.69
N LEU A 277 15.40 -2.71 8.86
CA LEU A 277 16.53 -3.60 9.18
C LEU A 277 17.82 -2.81 9.41
N ALA A 278 18.17 -1.90 8.51
CA ALA A 278 19.39 -1.10 8.62
C ALA A 278 19.38 -0.14 9.83
N LEU A 279 18.23 0.50 10.10
CA LEU A 279 18.10 1.52 11.16
C LEU A 279 18.02 0.89 12.56
N THR A 280 17.47 -0.31 12.69
CA THR A 280 17.41 -1.02 13.97
C THR A 280 18.67 -1.82 14.26
N SER A 281 19.43 -2.28 13.23
CA SER A 281 20.74 -2.90 13.40
C SER A 281 21.82 -1.92 13.89
N ALA A 282 21.74 -0.65 13.46
CA ALA A 282 22.74 0.36 13.82
C ALA A 282 22.62 0.88 15.27
N SER A 283 21.64 0.40 16.02
CA SER A 283 21.42 0.78 17.44
C SER A 283 22.07 -0.19 18.42
N ILE A 284 22.84 -1.17 17.91
CA ILE A 284 23.66 -2.12 18.67
C ILE A 284 25.12 -1.68 18.61
#